data_e935d415911b2ecb1c58a8b9f8a16d11
#
_entry.id   e935d415911b2ecb1c58a8b9f8a16d11
#
_cell.length_a   1.000
_cell.length_b   1.000
_cell.length_c   1.000
_cell.angle_alpha   90.00
_cell.angle_beta   90.00
_cell.angle_gamma   90.00
#
_symmetry.space_group_name_H-M   'P 1'
#
loop_
_entity.id
_entity.type
_entity.pdbx_description
1 polymer ?
#
loop_
_entity_poly.entity_id
_entity_poly.type
_entity_poly.pdbx_seq_one_letter_code
_entity_poly.pdbx_strand_id
1 'polypeptide(L)'
;MSLSNNQSTLSIPQNTSFMNSKNSSYIDNNLSQMSMDAKTYKFKVILLGDSAVGKTSICNQFINHEFTPNYHCTVTAELKVKTLSLDKSTMVEIKLWDTCGQEKFRSMTRNYYNDTNGVFIIFDLTNRKTFDNVSGWIKDLREYADSNCEIIIVGNKSDLVEQIVVSPDEIKKFSNTYKLNYIEVSAKHGTNIVLLFETLINQMVAKQKVKDSVREGADRMYVNRQNLYQEDHKEKVGCC
;
A
#
# COMPACT_ATOMS: atom_id res chain seq x y z
N MET A 1 -10.52 41.34 35.84
CA MET A 1 -11.11 41.02 34.51
C MET A 1 -10.23 39.94 33.88
N SER A 2 -10.60 38.72 34.03
CA SER A 2 -9.86 37.52 33.60
C SER A 2 -10.46 37.04 32.29
N LEU A 3 -9.64 37.02 31.24
CA LEU A 3 -9.99 36.49 29.91
C LEU A 3 -9.58 35.00 29.90
N SER A 4 -10.58 34.13 29.86
CA SER A 4 -10.43 32.69 29.70
C SER A 4 -10.15 32.35 28.24
N ASN A 5 -8.97 31.79 27.96
CA ASN A 5 -8.63 31.18 26.66
C ASN A 5 -9.22 29.76 26.58
N ASN A 6 -10.25 29.60 25.77
CA ASN A 6 -10.73 28.30 25.34
C ASN A 6 -9.84 27.77 24.22
N GLN A 7 -8.93 26.85 24.54
CA GLN A 7 -8.28 26.00 23.56
C GLN A 7 -9.11 24.72 23.37
N SER A 8 -9.83 24.66 22.25
CA SER A 8 -10.46 23.44 21.79
C SER A 8 -9.40 22.49 21.21
N THR A 9 -8.97 21.54 22.04
CA THR A 9 -8.12 20.43 21.63
C THR A 9 -8.97 19.42 20.84
N LEU A 10 -8.78 19.35 19.54
CA LEU A 10 -9.23 18.26 18.69
C LEU A 10 -8.47 16.98 19.10
N SER A 11 -9.11 16.13 19.87
CA SER A 11 -8.62 14.80 20.22
C SER A 11 -8.72 13.87 19.01
N ILE A 12 -7.56 13.48 18.46
CA ILE A 12 -7.41 12.36 17.53
C ILE A 12 -7.66 11.09 18.35
N PRO A 13 -8.53 10.16 17.93
CA PRO A 13 -8.73 8.93 18.67
C PRO A 13 -7.47 8.07 18.65
N GLN A 14 -6.82 7.98 19.80
CA GLN A 14 -5.76 7.00 20.07
C GLN A 14 -6.44 5.63 20.31
N ASN A 15 -6.73 4.89 19.24
CA ASN A 15 -7.04 3.47 19.33
C ASN A 15 -5.77 2.67 19.05
N THR A 16 -4.80 2.77 19.94
CA THR A 16 -3.72 1.78 20.07
C THR A 16 -4.19 0.70 21.05
N SER A 17 -5.11 -0.16 20.62
CA SER A 17 -5.30 -1.44 21.30
C SER A 17 -4.10 -2.32 20.92
N PHE A 18 -3.30 -2.66 21.91
CA PHE A 18 -2.28 -3.71 21.87
C PHE A 18 -2.93 -5.00 21.34
N MET A 19 -2.81 -5.26 20.03
CA MET A 19 -3.13 -6.58 19.49
C MET A 19 -1.93 -7.49 19.70
N ASN A 20 -2.11 -8.41 20.64
CA ASN A 20 -1.23 -9.51 20.94
C ASN A 20 -0.84 -10.27 19.68
N SER A 21 0.41 -10.74 19.65
CA SER A 21 1.12 -11.53 18.64
C SER A 21 0.47 -12.89 18.27
N LYS A 22 -0.84 -13.07 18.44
CA LYS A 22 -1.60 -14.28 18.08
C LYS A 22 -2.39 -14.18 16.77
N ASN A 23 -2.37 -13.04 16.07
CA ASN A 23 -3.17 -12.83 14.86
C ASN A 23 -2.46 -13.13 13.53
N SER A 24 -1.26 -13.72 13.55
CA SER A 24 -0.60 -14.21 12.33
C SER A 24 -1.38 -15.35 11.63
N SER A 25 -2.35 -15.97 12.32
CA SER A 25 -3.15 -17.08 11.76
C SER A 25 -4.42 -16.62 11.01
N TYR A 26 -4.78 -15.35 11.03
CA TYR A 26 -6.04 -14.87 10.43
C TYR A 26 -6.00 -14.81 8.90
N ILE A 27 -4.82 -14.59 8.31
CA ILE A 27 -4.68 -14.45 6.86
C ILE A 27 -4.59 -15.81 6.14
N ASP A 28 -4.01 -16.83 6.76
CA ASP A 28 -3.77 -18.11 6.08
C ASP A 28 -4.87 -19.18 6.32
N ASN A 29 -5.73 -19.04 7.33
CA ASN A 29 -6.66 -20.10 7.75
C ASN A 29 -8.06 -20.03 7.14
N ASN A 30 -8.40 -19.03 6.32
CA ASN A 30 -9.76 -18.82 5.81
C ASN A 30 -10.02 -19.35 4.39
N LEU A 31 -9.04 -19.95 3.72
CA LEU A 31 -9.23 -20.48 2.35
C LEU A 31 -10.29 -21.58 2.26
N SER A 32 -10.51 -22.36 3.33
CA SER A 32 -11.47 -23.46 3.36
C SER A 32 -12.93 -23.03 3.61
N GLN A 33 -13.19 -21.76 3.96
CA GLN A 33 -14.52 -21.23 4.26
C GLN A 33 -15.00 -20.15 3.28
N MET A 34 -14.38 -20.05 2.11
CA MET A 34 -14.72 -19.03 1.12
C MET A 34 -16.02 -19.34 0.39
N SER A 35 -16.81 -18.28 0.11
CA SER A 35 -17.99 -18.39 -0.76
C SER A 35 -17.55 -18.69 -2.20
N MET A 36 -18.37 -19.46 -2.95
CA MET A 36 -18.10 -19.76 -4.36
C MET A 36 -18.02 -18.50 -5.25
N ASP A 37 -18.57 -17.36 -4.79
CA ASP A 37 -18.62 -16.08 -5.51
C ASP A 37 -17.62 -15.05 -4.96
N ALA A 38 -16.50 -15.48 -4.36
CA ALA A 38 -15.51 -14.56 -3.80
C ALA A 38 -14.87 -13.70 -4.90
N LYS A 39 -14.96 -12.38 -4.74
CA LYS A 39 -14.33 -11.43 -5.66
C LYS A 39 -12.82 -11.37 -5.41
N THR A 40 -12.03 -11.59 -6.46
CA THR A 40 -10.57 -11.49 -6.39
C THR A 40 -10.07 -10.19 -6.98
N TYR A 41 -9.39 -9.39 -6.15
CA TYR A 41 -8.65 -8.20 -6.57
C TYR A 41 -7.20 -8.56 -6.85
N LYS A 42 -6.62 -8.00 -7.92
CA LYS A 42 -5.21 -8.20 -8.28
C LYS A 42 -4.49 -6.87 -8.22
N PHE A 43 -3.45 -6.79 -7.40
CA PHE A 43 -2.70 -5.56 -7.20
C PHE A 43 -1.22 -5.76 -7.49
N LYS A 44 -0.63 -4.78 -8.16
CA LYS A 44 0.80 -4.63 -8.34
C LYS A 44 1.34 -3.68 -7.28
N VAL A 45 2.30 -4.15 -6.51
CA VAL A 45 2.98 -3.37 -5.46
C VAL A 45 4.47 -3.38 -5.73
N ILE A 46 5.09 -2.21 -5.68
CA ILE A 46 6.55 -2.07 -5.85
C ILE A 46 7.20 -1.58 -4.56
N LEU A 47 8.42 -2.06 -4.29
CA LEU A 47 9.25 -1.62 -3.19
C LEU A 47 10.34 -0.73 -3.71
N LEU A 48 10.37 0.53 -3.28
CA LEU A 48 11.34 1.56 -3.64
C LEU A 48 12.19 1.95 -2.43
N GLY A 49 13.36 2.51 -2.69
CA GLY A 49 14.29 2.96 -1.65
C GLY A 49 15.71 2.60 -2.01
N ASP A 50 16.66 3.14 -1.29
CA ASP A 50 18.09 2.97 -1.53
C ASP A 50 18.55 1.51 -1.37
N SER A 51 19.79 1.23 -1.74
CA SER A 51 20.41 -0.07 -1.50
C SER A 51 20.54 -0.35 0.00
N ALA A 52 20.41 -1.62 0.38
CA ALA A 52 20.56 -2.11 1.77
C ALA A 52 19.56 -1.57 2.81
N VAL A 53 18.48 -0.87 2.41
CA VAL A 53 17.41 -0.46 3.33
C VAL A 53 16.52 -1.62 3.79
N GLY A 54 16.60 -2.81 3.13
CA GLY A 54 15.90 -4.03 3.51
C GLY A 54 14.62 -4.32 2.73
N LYS A 55 14.48 -3.85 1.48
CA LYS A 55 13.33 -4.15 0.60
C LYS A 55 13.11 -5.66 0.46
N THR A 56 14.13 -6.39 0.07
CA THR A 56 14.12 -7.86 -0.05
C THR A 56 13.78 -8.54 1.26
N SER A 57 14.33 -8.05 2.37
CA SER A 57 14.07 -8.62 3.71
C SER A 57 12.60 -8.43 4.12
N ILE A 58 11.99 -7.27 3.82
CA ILE A 58 10.56 -7.02 4.06
C ILE A 58 9.70 -7.97 3.22
N CYS A 59 10.03 -8.16 1.92
CA CYS A 59 9.36 -9.11 1.06
C CYS A 59 9.44 -10.54 1.60
N ASN A 60 10.64 -11.02 1.95
CA ASN A 60 10.85 -12.38 2.45
C ASN A 60 10.13 -12.60 3.78
N GLN A 61 10.17 -11.61 4.67
CA GLN A 61 9.45 -11.68 5.93
C GLN A 61 7.93 -11.75 5.73
N PHE A 62 7.39 -11.01 4.77
CA PHE A 62 5.96 -11.07 4.46
C PHE A 62 5.54 -12.38 3.79
N ILE A 63 6.33 -12.89 2.85
CA ILE A 63 6.00 -14.09 2.06
C ILE A 63 6.22 -15.36 2.89
N ASN A 64 7.43 -15.50 3.47
CA ASN A 64 7.95 -16.75 4.03
C ASN A 64 8.11 -16.70 5.55
N HIS A 65 7.93 -15.54 6.21
CA HIS A 65 8.28 -15.31 7.62
C HIS A 65 9.78 -15.57 7.89
N GLU A 66 10.65 -15.25 6.92
CA GLU A 66 12.08 -15.50 6.97
C GLU A 66 12.90 -14.21 6.91
N PHE A 67 14.00 -14.21 7.66
CA PHE A 67 15.02 -13.16 7.61
C PHE A 67 16.40 -13.79 7.43
N THR A 68 17.12 -13.37 6.40
CA THR A 68 18.50 -13.80 6.15
C THR A 68 19.46 -12.66 6.47
N PRO A 69 20.39 -12.82 7.43
CA PRO A 69 21.34 -11.76 7.81
C PRO A 69 22.30 -11.39 6.70
N ASN A 70 22.62 -12.33 5.82
CA ASN A 70 23.59 -12.14 4.75
C ASN A 70 22.99 -11.22 3.67
N TYR A 71 23.59 -10.04 3.52
CA TYR A 71 23.21 -9.11 2.48
C TYR A 71 23.71 -9.57 1.10
N HIS A 72 22.78 -9.82 0.20
CA HIS A 72 23.05 -9.95 -1.23
C HIS A 72 22.40 -8.77 -1.95
N CYS A 73 23.19 -8.07 -2.76
CA CYS A 73 22.66 -6.97 -3.55
C CYS A 73 21.68 -7.49 -4.61
N THR A 74 20.45 -6.97 -4.61
CA THR A 74 19.48 -7.26 -5.67
C THR A 74 19.94 -6.59 -6.96
N VAL A 75 20.27 -7.38 -7.98
CA VAL A 75 20.78 -6.90 -9.28
C VAL A 75 19.63 -6.64 -10.24
N THR A 76 18.61 -7.51 -10.23
CA THR A 76 17.41 -7.42 -11.07
C THR A 76 16.17 -7.42 -10.18
N ALA A 77 15.11 -6.75 -10.65
CA ALA A 77 13.85 -6.80 -9.92
C ALA A 77 13.28 -8.22 -9.91
N GLU A 78 12.85 -8.68 -8.73
CA GLU A 78 12.23 -10.00 -8.53
C GLU A 78 10.73 -9.85 -8.30
N LEU A 79 9.95 -10.68 -8.99
CA LEU A 79 8.49 -10.75 -8.79
C LEU A 79 8.16 -11.87 -7.80
N LYS A 80 7.46 -11.52 -6.72
CA LYS A 80 6.87 -12.45 -5.75
C LYS A 80 5.36 -12.31 -5.75
N VAL A 81 4.64 -13.42 -5.61
CA VAL A 81 3.17 -13.42 -5.61
C VAL A 81 2.66 -14.04 -4.31
N LYS A 82 1.71 -13.37 -3.68
CA LYS A 82 0.98 -13.91 -2.52
C LYS A 82 -0.51 -13.66 -2.67
N THR A 83 -1.31 -14.70 -2.40
CA THR A 83 -2.77 -14.59 -2.38
C THR A 83 -3.23 -14.64 -0.93
N LEU A 84 -4.12 -13.71 -0.57
CA LEU A 84 -4.62 -13.50 0.78
C LEU A 84 -6.15 -13.45 0.78
N SER A 85 -6.77 -13.94 1.84
CA SER A 85 -8.19 -13.72 2.11
C SER A 85 -8.34 -12.53 3.06
N LEU A 86 -9.08 -11.50 2.66
CA LEU A 86 -9.43 -10.37 3.54
C LEU A 86 -10.68 -10.68 4.36
N ASP A 87 -11.66 -11.30 3.73
CA ASP A 87 -12.92 -11.71 4.33
C ASP A 87 -13.51 -12.90 3.53
N LYS A 88 -14.68 -13.40 3.95
CA LYS A 88 -15.33 -14.58 3.30
C LYS A 88 -15.67 -14.38 1.82
N SER A 89 -15.71 -13.14 1.35
CA SER A 89 -16.14 -12.77 -0.02
C SER A 89 -15.06 -12.06 -0.82
N THR A 90 -13.91 -11.77 -0.22
CA THR A 90 -12.86 -10.94 -0.84
C THR A 90 -11.50 -11.61 -0.77
N MET A 91 -10.94 -11.91 -1.94
CA MET A 91 -9.57 -12.37 -2.13
C MET A 91 -8.69 -11.25 -2.70
N VAL A 92 -7.41 -11.27 -2.37
CA VAL A 92 -6.42 -10.35 -2.93
C VAL A 92 -5.19 -11.11 -3.38
N GLU A 93 -4.86 -11.01 -4.65
CA GLU A 93 -3.57 -11.45 -5.22
C GLU A 93 -2.64 -10.23 -5.30
N ILE A 94 -1.51 -10.30 -4.60
CA ILE A 94 -0.49 -9.25 -4.62
C ILE A 94 0.70 -9.73 -5.42
N LYS A 95 1.09 -8.93 -6.41
CA LYS A 95 2.33 -9.06 -7.17
C LYS A 95 3.34 -8.05 -6.63
N LEU A 96 4.29 -8.54 -5.83
CA LEU A 96 5.33 -7.72 -5.22
C LEU A 96 6.56 -7.67 -6.12
N TRP A 97 6.97 -6.46 -6.49
CA TRP A 97 8.19 -6.23 -7.23
C TRP A 97 9.28 -5.71 -6.28
N ASP A 98 10.20 -6.60 -5.92
CA ASP A 98 11.40 -6.25 -5.15
C ASP A 98 12.41 -5.64 -6.10
N THR A 99 12.63 -4.33 -6.00
CA THR A 99 13.47 -3.61 -6.97
C THR A 99 14.91 -3.45 -6.48
N CYS A 100 15.84 -3.30 -7.42
CA CYS A 100 17.21 -2.92 -7.11
C CYS A 100 17.24 -1.49 -6.53
N GLY A 101 17.91 -1.32 -5.39
CA GLY A 101 18.02 -0.02 -4.70
C GLY A 101 19.22 0.81 -5.10
N GLN A 102 20.03 0.38 -6.09
CA GLN A 102 21.18 1.14 -6.53
C GLN A 102 20.74 2.33 -7.41
N GLU A 103 21.20 3.52 -7.07
CA GLU A 103 20.91 4.76 -7.79
C GLU A 103 21.29 4.69 -9.29
N LYS A 104 22.32 3.89 -9.63
CA LYS A 104 22.77 3.66 -11.01
C LYS A 104 21.70 3.00 -11.88
N PHE A 105 20.76 2.26 -11.28
CA PHE A 105 19.68 1.55 -11.97
C PHE A 105 18.32 2.21 -11.79
N ARG A 106 18.28 3.43 -11.26
CA ARG A 106 17.03 4.16 -10.99
C ARG A 106 16.18 4.36 -12.26
N SER A 107 16.81 4.58 -13.41
CA SER A 107 16.11 4.67 -14.70
C SER A 107 15.42 3.35 -15.09
N MET A 108 16.01 2.20 -14.76
CA MET A 108 15.39 0.88 -15.00
C MET A 108 14.21 0.63 -14.07
N THR A 109 14.25 1.17 -12.85
CA THR A 109 13.15 1.05 -11.88
C THR A 109 11.88 1.71 -12.39
N ARG A 110 11.97 2.76 -13.20
CA ARG A 110 10.82 3.46 -13.80
C ARG A 110 9.97 2.58 -14.69
N ASN A 111 10.56 1.56 -15.33
CA ASN A 111 9.81 0.58 -16.13
C ASN A 111 8.78 -0.22 -15.31
N TYR A 112 8.96 -0.26 -13.97
CA TYR A 112 8.03 -0.95 -13.07
C TYR A 112 6.91 -0.04 -12.56
N TYR A 113 6.93 1.27 -12.82
CA TYR A 113 5.93 2.22 -12.30
C TYR A 113 4.56 2.11 -12.98
N ASN A 114 4.51 1.63 -14.23
CA ASN A 114 3.25 1.48 -14.96
C ASN A 114 2.32 0.49 -14.27
N ASP A 115 1.02 0.82 -14.23
CA ASP A 115 -0.04 -0.02 -13.64
C ASP A 115 0.20 -0.39 -12.16
N THR A 116 0.97 0.43 -11.42
CA THR A 116 1.24 0.20 -10.01
C THR A 116 0.06 0.68 -9.16
N ASN A 117 -0.45 -0.21 -8.31
CA ASN A 117 -1.54 0.09 -7.39
C ASN A 117 -1.05 0.59 -6.03
N GLY A 118 0.09 0.06 -5.56
CA GLY A 118 0.66 0.41 -4.27
C GLY A 118 2.18 0.49 -4.29
N VAL A 119 2.73 1.32 -3.42
CA VAL A 119 4.18 1.55 -3.32
C VAL A 119 4.60 1.63 -1.86
N PHE A 120 5.64 0.91 -1.52
CA PHE A 120 6.40 1.12 -0.30
C PHE A 120 7.67 1.90 -0.62
N ILE A 121 7.85 3.07 0.00
CA ILE A 121 9.11 3.83 -0.07
C ILE A 121 9.84 3.60 1.24
N ILE A 122 10.92 2.81 1.17
CA ILE A 122 11.60 2.24 2.33
C ILE A 122 12.92 2.97 2.56
N PHE A 123 13.16 3.35 3.79
CA PHE A 123 14.44 3.87 4.28
C PHE A 123 14.90 3.11 5.52
N ASP A 124 16.17 3.27 5.86
CA ASP A 124 16.81 2.68 7.04
C ASP A 124 16.86 3.72 8.16
N LEU A 125 16.20 3.45 9.29
CA LEU A 125 16.18 4.34 10.45
C LEU A 125 17.58 4.66 11.00
N THR A 126 18.54 3.78 10.74
CA THR A 126 19.94 3.93 11.19
C THR A 126 20.84 4.65 10.18
N ASN A 127 20.28 5.03 9.01
CA ASN A 127 21.04 5.68 7.94
C ASN A 127 20.33 6.93 7.43
N ARG A 128 20.76 8.08 7.93
CA ARG A 128 20.20 9.39 7.60
C ARG A 128 20.10 9.65 6.11
N LYS A 129 21.11 9.29 5.32
CA LYS A 129 21.12 9.51 3.86
C LYS A 129 19.95 8.86 3.17
N THR A 130 19.54 7.67 3.62
CA THR A 130 18.41 6.94 3.01
C THR A 130 17.06 7.63 3.27
N PHE A 131 16.90 8.30 4.41
CA PHE A 131 15.75 9.14 4.70
C PHE A 131 15.73 10.41 3.84
N ASP A 132 16.87 11.09 3.72
CA ASP A 132 16.98 12.30 2.88
C ASP A 132 16.63 12.01 1.42
N ASN A 133 16.93 10.81 0.93
CA ASN A 133 16.63 10.36 -0.43
C ASN A 133 15.13 10.01 -0.66
N VAL A 134 14.31 9.85 0.37
CA VAL A 134 12.87 9.52 0.26
C VAL A 134 12.13 10.55 -0.60
N SER A 135 12.45 11.85 -0.42
CA SER A 135 11.85 12.91 -1.23
C SER A 135 12.10 12.75 -2.73
N GLY A 136 13.30 12.29 -3.09
CA GLY A 136 13.65 11.98 -4.47
C GLY A 136 12.86 10.80 -5.04
N TRP A 137 12.63 9.74 -4.25
CA TRP A 137 11.81 8.61 -4.65
C TRP A 137 10.35 9.01 -4.86
N ILE A 138 9.79 9.86 -3.98
CA ILE A 138 8.44 10.40 -4.13
C ILE A 138 8.32 11.23 -5.42
N LYS A 139 9.32 12.09 -5.70
CA LYS A 139 9.33 12.91 -6.91
C LYS A 139 9.31 12.06 -8.17
N ASP A 140 10.22 11.08 -8.27
CA ASP A 140 10.27 10.16 -9.41
C ASP A 140 8.95 9.42 -9.60
N LEU A 141 8.38 8.91 -8.51
CA LEU A 141 7.12 8.17 -8.56
C LEU A 141 5.97 9.07 -9.08
N ARG A 142 5.88 10.32 -8.60
CA ARG A 142 4.84 11.27 -9.04
C ARG A 142 5.01 11.71 -10.50
N GLU A 143 6.23 11.65 -11.01
CA GLU A 143 6.54 12.02 -12.41
C GLU A 143 6.23 10.88 -13.40
N TYR A 144 6.44 9.63 -12.99
CA TYR A 144 6.42 8.48 -13.92
C TYR A 144 5.36 7.42 -13.60
N ALA A 145 4.69 7.46 -12.45
CA ALA A 145 3.63 6.52 -12.09
C ALA A 145 2.25 7.17 -12.25
N ASP A 146 1.23 6.31 -12.31
CA ASP A 146 -0.16 6.77 -12.25
C ASP A 146 -0.42 7.54 -10.96
N SER A 147 -1.10 8.67 -11.07
CA SER A 147 -1.50 9.52 -9.92
C SER A 147 -2.37 8.80 -8.88
N ASN A 148 -2.81 7.60 -9.20
CA ASN A 148 -3.76 6.81 -8.42
C ASN A 148 -3.14 5.72 -7.54
N CYS A 149 -1.80 5.58 -7.46
CA CYS A 149 -1.18 4.59 -6.59
C CYS A 149 -1.23 5.01 -5.11
N GLU A 150 -1.42 4.04 -4.22
CA GLU A 150 -1.31 4.24 -2.77
C GLU A 150 0.16 4.16 -2.35
N ILE A 151 0.60 5.09 -1.49
CA ILE A 151 2.00 5.19 -1.08
C ILE A 151 2.10 5.14 0.44
N ILE A 152 2.97 4.26 0.95
CA ILE A 152 3.33 4.24 2.38
C ILE A 152 4.85 4.44 2.51
N ILE A 153 5.24 5.34 3.39
CA ILE A 153 6.64 5.53 3.79
C ILE A 153 6.95 4.52 4.88
N VAL A 154 8.08 3.84 4.77
CA VAL A 154 8.47 2.73 5.65
C VAL A 154 9.83 2.99 6.26
N GLY A 155 9.91 3.14 7.58
CA GLY A 155 11.16 3.14 8.33
C GLY A 155 11.52 1.72 8.78
N ASN A 156 12.55 1.13 8.20
CA ASN A 156 12.99 -0.21 8.55
C ASN A 156 14.17 -0.22 9.52
N LYS A 157 14.44 -1.36 10.11
CA LYS A 157 15.47 -1.65 11.11
C LYS A 157 15.19 -0.99 12.46
N SER A 158 13.91 -0.95 12.85
CA SER A 158 13.48 -0.42 14.16
C SER A 158 14.01 -1.23 15.35
N ASP A 159 14.53 -2.43 15.10
CA ASP A 159 15.20 -3.28 16.08
C ASP A 159 16.56 -2.73 16.54
N LEU A 160 17.19 -1.85 15.75
CA LEU A 160 18.49 -1.25 16.05
C LEU A 160 18.35 0.07 16.83
N VAL A 161 17.61 0.05 17.94
CA VAL A 161 17.16 1.23 18.71
C VAL A 161 18.30 2.22 19.00
N GLU A 162 19.45 1.73 19.46
CA GLU A 162 20.61 2.55 19.82
C GLU A 162 21.32 3.20 18.60
N GLN A 163 20.99 2.76 17.39
CA GLN A 163 21.59 3.25 16.15
C GLN A 163 20.65 4.14 15.35
N ILE A 164 19.43 4.37 15.82
CA ILE A 164 18.45 5.22 15.14
C ILE A 164 18.98 6.66 15.10
N VAL A 165 19.06 7.22 13.90
CA VAL A 165 19.55 8.59 13.64
C VAL A 165 18.51 9.52 13.05
N VAL A 166 17.33 8.99 12.70
CA VAL A 166 16.19 9.77 12.18
C VAL A 166 15.16 9.90 13.28
N SER A 167 14.86 11.13 13.71
CA SER A 167 13.95 11.35 14.82
C SER A 167 12.48 11.14 14.42
N PRO A 168 11.62 10.66 15.34
CA PRO A 168 10.19 10.51 15.10
C PRO A 168 9.49 11.81 14.68
N ASP A 169 9.92 12.96 15.23
CA ASP A 169 9.35 14.27 14.90
C ASP A 169 9.66 14.69 13.47
N GLU A 170 10.87 14.41 12.98
CA GLU A 170 11.23 14.66 11.59
C GLU A 170 10.42 13.81 10.63
N ILE A 171 10.25 12.51 10.93
CA ILE A 171 9.45 11.60 10.14
C ILE A 171 7.99 12.07 10.11
N LYS A 172 7.44 12.43 11.25
CA LYS A 172 6.07 12.95 11.37
C LYS A 172 5.87 14.23 10.56
N LYS A 173 6.81 15.17 10.65
CA LYS A 173 6.78 16.40 9.85
C LYS A 173 6.86 16.10 8.36
N PHE A 174 7.73 15.18 7.97
CA PHE A 174 7.90 14.76 6.58
C PHE A 174 6.62 14.09 6.04
N SER A 175 6.07 13.10 6.73
CA SER A 175 4.85 12.39 6.32
C SER A 175 3.65 13.33 6.20
N ASN A 176 3.50 14.29 7.13
CA ASN A 176 2.46 15.32 7.07
C ASN A 176 2.63 16.25 5.87
N THR A 177 3.87 16.65 5.56
CA THR A 177 4.18 17.52 4.40
C THR A 177 3.78 16.88 3.08
N TYR A 178 4.06 15.58 2.92
CA TYR A 178 3.71 14.82 1.72
C TYR A 178 2.31 14.24 1.75
N LYS A 179 1.60 14.30 2.90
CA LYS A 179 0.29 13.68 3.18
C LYS A 179 0.32 12.17 2.91
N LEU A 180 1.36 11.51 3.36
CA LEU A 180 1.58 10.07 3.20
C LEU A 180 1.58 9.37 4.55
N ASN A 181 1.08 8.15 4.60
CA ASN A 181 1.17 7.30 5.79
C ASN A 181 2.60 6.85 6.03
N TYR A 182 2.96 6.73 7.30
CA TYR A 182 4.24 6.21 7.75
C TYR A 182 4.03 5.01 8.67
N ILE A 183 4.81 3.95 8.44
CA ILE A 183 4.84 2.77 9.31
C ILE A 183 6.30 2.39 9.56
N GLU A 184 6.61 2.17 10.83
CA GLU A 184 7.90 1.69 11.30
C GLU A 184 7.88 0.17 11.42
N VAL A 185 8.94 -0.50 10.90
CA VAL A 185 9.02 -1.95 10.83
C VAL A 185 10.40 -2.48 11.22
N SER A 186 10.44 -3.74 11.64
CA SER A 186 11.67 -4.54 11.66
C SER A 186 11.51 -5.77 10.78
N ALA A 187 12.18 -5.80 9.65
CA ALA A 187 12.21 -6.99 8.81
C ALA A 187 12.91 -8.17 9.50
N LYS A 188 13.83 -7.90 10.42
CA LYS A 188 14.54 -8.92 11.20
C LYS A 188 13.62 -9.64 12.17
N HIS A 189 12.80 -8.91 12.91
CA HIS A 189 11.92 -9.46 13.94
C HIS A 189 10.47 -9.66 13.46
N GLY A 190 10.14 -9.27 12.22
CA GLY A 190 8.77 -9.32 11.69
C GLY A 190 7.85 -8.25 12.27
N THR A 191 8.38 -7.29 13.04
CA THR A 191 7.57 -6.26 13.70
C THR A 191 6.87 -5.38 12.66
N ASN A 192 5.55 -5.25 12.80
CA ASN A 192 4.67 -4.44 11.94
C ASN A 192 4.67 -4.83 10.45
N ILE A 193 5.26 -5.96 10.04
CA ILE A 193 5.26 -6.38 8.62
C ILE A 193 3.83 -6.70 8.16
N VAL A 194 3.06 -7.46 8.94
CA VAL A 194 1.66 -7.76 8.60
C VAL A 194 0.83 -6.47 8.54
N LEU A 195 0.94 -5.60 9.56
CA LEU A 195 0.26 -4.31 9.59
C LEU A 195 0.58 -3.43 8.38
N LEU A 196 1.84 -3.40 7.93
CA LEU A 196 2.29 -2.66 6.75
C LEU A 196 1.52 -3.09 5.50
N PHE A 197 1.48 -4.39 5.24
CA PHE A 197 0.81 -4.93 4.06
C PHE A 197 -0.71 -4.82 4.16
N GLU A 198 -1.30 -5.13 5.31
CA GLU A 198 -2.75 -4.97 5.54
C GLU A 198 -3.21 -3.53 5.33
N THR A 199 -2.44 -2.55 5.81
CA THR A 199 -2.76 -1.13 5.63
C THR A 199 -2.81 -0.78 4.14
N LEU A 200 -1.80 -1.14 3.35
CA LEU A 200 -1.76 -0.85 1.92
C LEU A 200 -2.87 -1.59 1.16
N ILE A 201 -3.09 -2.87 1.46
CA ILE A 201 -4.12 -3.69 0.83
C ILE A 201 -5.51 -3.08 1.06
N ASN A 202 -5.84 -2.72 2.30
CA ASN A 202 -7.13 -2.12 2.63
C ASN A 202 -7.35 -0.80 1.89
N GLN A 203 -6.33 0.05 1.75
CA GLN A 203 -6.39 1.28 0.96
C GLN A 203 -6.66 1.00 -0.52
N MET A 204 -5.92 0.06 -1.11
CA MET A 204 -6.10 -0.32 -2.52
C MET A 204 -7.48 -0.92 -2.79
N VAL A 205 -7.96 -1.82 -1.91
CA VAL A 205 -9.29 -2.44 -2.04
C VAL A 205 -10.40 -1.40 -1.89
N ALA A 206 -10.31 -0.51 -0.90
CA ALA A 206 -11.30 0.57 -0.71
C ALA A 206 -11.40 1.45 -1.96
N LYS A 207 -10.26 1.84 -2.51
CA LYS A 207 -10.18 2.65 -3.74
C LYS A 207 -10.75 1.92 -4.96
N GLN A 208 -10.47 0.62 -5.09
CA GLN A 208 -10.98 -0.18 -6.20
C GLN A 208 -12.49 -0.39 -6.09
N LYS A 209 -13.04 -0.63 -4.89
CA LYS A 209 -14.49 -0.73 -4.65
C LYS A 209 -15.22 0.55 -5.05
N VAL A 210 -14.64 1.73 -4.79
CA VAL A 210 -15.21 3.03 -5.23
C VAL A 210 -15.20 3.11 -6.76
N LYS A 211 -14.11 2.76 -7.42
CA LYS A 211 -14.04 2.73 -8.90
C LYS A 211 -15.08 1.80 -9.51
N ASP A 212 -15.22 0.61 -8.95
CA ASP A 212 -16.18 -0.41 -9.42
C ASP A 212 -17.63 0.10 -9.29
N SER A 213 -17.99 0.72 -8.16
CA SER A 213 -19.34 1.26 -7.95
C SER A 213 -19.67 2.42 -8.89
N VAL A 214 -18.71 3.29 -9.19
CA VAL A 214 -18.90 4.37 -10.19
C VAL A 214 -19.12 3.78 -11.58
N ARG A 215 -18.36 2.76 -11.97
CA ARG A 215 -18.49 2.10 -13.27
C ARG A 215 -19.85 1.41 -13.42
N GLU A 216 -20.27 0.63 -12.42
CA GLU A 216 -21.58 -0.03 -12.41
C GLU A 216 -22.75 0.97 -12.47
N GLY A 217 -22.61 2.14 -11.82
CA GLY A 217 -23.59 3.23 -11.91
C GLY A 217 -23.69 3.80 -13.33
N ALA A 218 -22.56 4.03 -13.98
CA ALA A 218 -22.49 4.52 -15.36
C ALA A 218 -23.11 3.51 -16.36
N ASP A 219 -22.78 2.23 -16.20
CA ASP A 219 -23.32 1.16 -17.06
C ASP A 219 -24.85 1.04 -16.92
N ARG A 220 -25.38 1.15 -15.69
CA ARG A 220 -26.85 1.16 -15.47
C ARG A 220 -27.53 2.37 -16.13
N MET A 221 -26.92 3.55 -16.05
CA MET A 221 -27.47 4.75 -16.71
C MET A 221 -27.48 4.59 -18.24
N TYR A 222 -26.43 3.97 -18.80
CA TYR A 222 -26.35 3.73 -20.24
C TYR A 222 -27.44 2.75 -20.71
N VAL A 223 -27.63 1.65 -20.01
CA VAL A 223 -28.68 0.63 -20.31
C VAL A 223 -30.08 1.25 -20.21
N ASN A 224 -30.37 2.03 -19.16
CA ASN A 224 -31.66 2.70 -19.01
C ASN A 224 -31.93 3.70 -20.15
N ARG A 225 -30.91 4.44 -20.60
CA ARG A 225 -31.05 5.36 -21.72
C ARG A 225 -31.36 4.61 -23.03
N GLN A 226 -30.74 3.47 -23.29
CA GLN A 226 -31.04 2.66 -24.47
C GLN A 226 -32.47 2.09 -24.44
N ASN A 227 -32.95 1.64 -23.29
CA ASN A 227 -34.29 1.13 -23.12
C ASN A 227 -35.34 2.23 -23.41
N LEU A 228 -35.16 3.44 -22.93
CA LEU A 228 -36.01 4.60 -23.22
C LEU A 228 -36.07 4.92 -24.73
N TYR A 229 -34.92 4.87 -25.41
CA TYR A 229 -34.89 5.08 -26.88
C TYR A 229 -35.63 3.96 -27.63
N GLN A 230 -35.62 2.72 -27.15
CA GLN A 230 -36.36 1.59 -27.80
C GLN A 230 -37.88 1.68 -27.55
N GLU A 231 -38.31 2.17 -26.39
CA GLU A 231 -39.74 2.40 -26.08
C GLU A 231 -40.30 3.52 -26.93
N ASP A 232 -39.64 4.66 -27.06
CA ASP A 232 -40.06 5.79 -27.91
C ASP A 232 -40.17 5.40 -29.42
N HIS A 233 -39.34 4.48 -29.88
CA HIS A 233 -39.41 3.96 -31.26
C HIS A 233 -40.54 2.94 -31.47
N LYS A 234 -40.91 2.14 -30.46
CA LYS A 234 -42.03 1.21 -30.55
C LYS A 234 -43.38 1.93 -30.57
N GLU A 235 -43.54 3.02 -29.82
CA GLU A 235 -44.79 3.79 -29.85
C GLU A 235 -45.03 4.51 -31.20
N LYS A 236 -43.96 4.91 -31.89
CA LYS A 236 -44.08 5.57 -33.21
C LYS A 236 -44.34 4.64 -34.37
N VAL A 237 -44.15 3.34 -34.24
CA VAL A 237 -44.40 2.33 -35.30
C VAL A 237 -45.79 1.67 -35.14
N GLY A 238 -46.47 1.88 -34.01
CA GLY A 238 -47.78 1.33 -33.72
C GLY A 238 -48.99 2.19 -34.18
N CYS A 239 -48.76 3.35 -34.81
CA CYS A 239 -49.79 4.22 -35.36
C CYS A 239 -49.66 4.32 -36.91
N CYS A 240 -50.01 3.28 -37.63
CA CYS A 240 -50.37 3.29 -39.04
C CYS A 240 -51.47 2.27 -39.29
#